data_65c8e3d9c2419ce811ba54987cac6e85
#
_entry.id   65c8e3d9c2419ce811ba54987cac6e85
#
_cell.length_a   1.000
_cell.length_b   1.000
_cell.length_c   1.000
_cell.angle_alpha   90.00
_cell.angle_beta   90.00
_cell.angle_gamma   90.00
#
_symmetry.space_group_name_H-M   'P 1'
#
loop_
_entity.id
_entity.type
_entity.pdbx_description
1 polymer ?
#
loop_
_entity_poly.entity_id
_entity_poly.type
_entity_poly.pdbx_seq_one_letter_code
_entity_poly.pdbx_strand_id
1 'polypeptide(L)' 'MNSPLEYILVGIVTLGILVYLTIALLAPEKF' A
#
# COMPACT_ATOMS: atom_id res chain seq x y z
N MET A 1 13.59 -12.88 4.72
CA MET A 1 12.66 -13.47 3.76
C MET A 1 13.37 -14.47 2.89
N ASN A 2 12.83 -15.67 2.83
CA ASN A 2 13.48 -16.73 2.09
C ASN A 2 12.89 -16.97 0.72
N SER A 3 11.78 -16.34 0.38
CA SER A 3 11.18 -16.58 -0.92
C SER A 3 10.82 -15.25 -1.59
N PRO A 4 10.98 -15.19 -2.91
CA PRO A 4 10.64 -13.98 -3.65
C PRO A 4 9.15 -13.66 -3.58
N LEU A 5 8.34 -14.67 -3.37
CA LEU A 5 6.89 -14.48 -3.27
C LEU A 5 6.55 -13.64 -2.04
N GLU A 6 7.22 -13.91 -0.93
CA GLU A 6 6.98 -13.13 0.28
C GLU A 6 7.40 -11.69 0.10
N TYR A 7 8.49 -11.49 -0.62
CA TYR A 7 8.94 -10.13 -0.91
C TYR A 7 7.92 -9.37 -1.73
N ILE A 8 7.36 -10.04 -2.72
CA ILE A 8 6.35 -9.43 -3.59
C ILE A 8 5.09 -9.10 -2.80
N LEU A 9 4.67 -10.01 -1.92
CA LEU A 9 3.49 -9.79 -1.10
C LEU A 9 3.64 -8.55 -0.21
N VAL A 10 4.79 -8.44 0.45
CA VAL A 10 5.04 -7.29 1.31
C VAL A 10 5.04 -6.00 0.48
N GLY A 11 5.62 -6.05 -0.71
CA GLY A 11 5.64 -4.90 -1.59
C GLY A 11 4.25 -4.46 -1.99
N ILE A 12 3.39 -5.42 -2.33
CA ILE A 12 2.02 -5.10 -2.73
C ILE A 12 1.25 -4.49 -1.57
N VAL A 13 1.38 -5.06 -0.38
CA VAL A 13 0.70 -4.53 0.80
C VAL A 13 1.18 -3.13 1.11
N THR A 14 2.48 -2.92 1.05
CA THR A 14 3.06 -1.61 1.33
C THR A 14 2.54 -0.57 0.33
N LEU A 15 2.50 -0.93 -0.94
CA LEU A 15 1.99 -0.02 -1.96
C LEU A 15 0.52 0.32 -1.72
N GLY A 16 -0.27 -0.67 -1.34
CA GLY A 16 -1.67 -0.44 -1.05
C GLY A 16 -1.86 0.54 0.10
N ILE A 17 -1.06 0.37 1.16
CA ILE A 17 -1.15 1.27 2.30
C ILE A 17 -0.72 2.67 1.90
N LEU A 18 0.33 2.80 1.10
CA LEU A 18 0.81 4.10 0.64
C LEU A 18 -0.26 4.82 -0.16
N VAL A 19 -0.89 4.11 -1.09
CA VAL A 19 -1.95 4.71 -1.91
C VAL A 19 -3.11 5.12 -1.03
N TYR A 20 -3.50 4.27 -0.10
CA TYR A 20 -4.60 4.58 0.80
C TYR A 20 -4.31 5.84 1.62
N LEU A 21 -3.12 5.94 2.17
CA LEU A 21 -2.73 7.10 2.96
C LEU A 21 -2.68 8.36 2.10
N THR A 22 -2.18 8.24 0.88
CA THR A 22 -2.10 9.38 -0.02
C THR A 22 -3.48 9.92 -0.33
N ILE A 23 -4.43 9.05 -0.63
CA ILE A 23 -5.79 9.46 -0.93
C ILE A 23 -6.43 10.09 0.30
N ALA A 24 -6.19 9.53 1.47
CA ALA A 24 -6.77 10.03 2.71
C ALA A 24 -6.25 11.43 3.03
N LEU A 25 -5.03 11.74 2.63
CA LEU A 25 -4.44 13.05 2.90
C LEU A 25 -4.83 14.08 1.85
N LEU A 26 -4.87 13.67 0.57
CA LEU A 26 -5.08 14.61 -0.51
C LEU A 26 -6.55 14.84 -0.79
N ALA A 27 -7.40 13.84 -0.60
CA ALA A 27 -8.81 13.96 -0.92
C ALA A 27 -9.66 13.25 0.11
N PRO A 28 -9.64 13.69 1.37
CA PRO A 28 -10.45 13.06 2.41
C PRO A 28 -11.94 13.26 2.20
N GLU A 29 -12.32 14.19 1.35
CA GLU A 29 -13.73 14.51 1.12
C GLU A 29 -14.39 13.58 0.12
N LYS A 30 -13.66 12.67 -0.47
CA LYS A 30 -14.24 11.78 -1.46
C LYS A 30 -15.27 10.84 -0.86
N PHE A 31 -15.33 10.79 0.41
CA PHE A 31 -16.34 9.99 1.11
C PHE A 31 -17.57 10.84 1.39
#